data_019e2c1a7dbaec5f88165b1edfe8e026
#
_entry.id   019e2c1a7dbaec5f88165b1edfe8e026
#
_cell.length_a   1.000
_cell.length_b   1.000
_cell.length_c   1.000
_cell.angle_alpha   90.00
_cell.angle_beta   90.00
_cell.angle_gamma   90.00
#
_symmetry.space_group_name_H-M   'P 1'
#
loop_
_entity.id
_entity.type
_entity.pdbx_description
1 polymer ?
#
loop_
_entity_poly.entity_id
_entity_poly.type
_entity_poly.pdbx_seq_one_letter_code
_entity_poly.pdbx_strand_id
1 'polypeptide(L)' 'MKPGDLVKQAPNSFLDITVADKKMLVLEVVTSGSFGDATVTTLLEGKERVWHYAELEVFNEAR' A
#
# COMPACT_ATOMS: atom_id res chain seq x y z
N MET A 1 8.92 -2.28 -0.38
CA MET A 1 7.84 -1.98 0.55
C MET A 1 7.93 -2.95 1.70
N LYS A 2 7.86 -2.49 2.89
CA LYS A 2 8.01 -3.33 4.06
C LYS A 2 7.18 -2.77 5.19
N PRO A 3 6.92 -3.54 6.22
CA PRO A 3 6.16 -3.05 7.36
C PRO A 3 6.82 -1.80 7.95
N GLY A 4 6.01 -0.84 8.28
CA GLY A 4 6.48 0.44 8.78
C GLY A 4 6.61 1.52 7.74
N ASP A 5 6.57 1.15 6.47
CA ASP A 5 6.64 2.15 5.42
C ASP A 5 5.32 2.89 5.32
N LEU A 6 5.39 4.11 4.85
CA LEU A 6 4.19 4.84 4.47
C LEU A 6 3.99 4.70 2.98
N VAL A 7 2.77 4.44 2.59
CA VAL A 7 2.45 4.23 1.19
C VAL A 7 1.21 5.01 0.82
N LYS A 8 1.01 5.18 -0.46
CA LYS A 8 -0.22 5.78 -0.97
C LYS A 8 -0.65 5.00 -2.19
N GLN A 9 -1.85 5.26 -2.63
CA GLN A 9 -2.38 4.59 -3.78
C GLN A 9 -1.61 5.06 -5.01
N ALA A 10 -1.22 4.14 -5.84
CA ALA A 10 -0.45 4.47 -7.03
C ALA A 10 -1.33 5.24 -8.00
N PRO A 11 -0.79 6.26 -8.66
CA PRO A 11 -1.64 7.11 -9.49
C PRO A 11 -2.19 6.42 -10.72
N ASN A 12 -1.59 5.33 -11.12
CA ASN A 12 -2.07 4.64 -12.32
C ASN A 12 -2.96 3.46 -11.98
N SER A 13 -3.36 3.30 -10.74
CA SER A 13 -4.27 2.21 -10.41
C SER A 13 -5.69 2.74 -10.43
N PHE A 14 -6.65 1.82 -10.35
CA PHE A 14 -8.01 2.22 -10.28
C PHE A 14 -8.24 2.79 -8.93
N LEU A 15 -8.44 4.06 -8.85
CA LEU A 15 -8.40 4.73 -7.59
C LEU A 15 -9.66 4.63 -6.79
N ASP A 16 -9.48 4.46 -5.51
CA ASP A 16 -10.52 4.69 -4.56
C ASP A 16 -10.32 6.13 -4.13
N ILE A 17 -11.13 7.04 -4.61
CA ILE A 17 -10.88 8.44 -4.38
C ILE A 17 -11.01 8.82 -2.92
N THR A 18 -11.63 7.99 -2.11
CA THR A 18 -11.74 8.33 -0.70
C THR A 18 -10.40 8.23 0.01
N VAL A 19 -9.44 7.53 -0.56
CA VAL A 19 -8.13 7.41 0.06
C VAL A 19 -7.01 7.85 -0.87
N ALA A 20 -7.34 8.47 -1.98
CA ALA A 20 -6.35 8.73 -3.03
C ALA A 20 -5.18 9.57 -2.55
N ASP A 21 -5.42 10.52 -1.66
CA ASP A 21 -4.37 11.38 -1.20
C ASP A 21 -3.91 11.06 0.20
N LYS A 22 -4.25 9.92 0.71
CA LYS A 22 -3.95 9.62 2.10
C LYS A 22 -2.76 8.70 2.23
N LYS A 23 -1.98 8.93 3.26
CA LYS A 23 -0.86 8.06 3.56
C LYS A 23 -1.37 6.92 4.42
N MET A 24 -0.89 5.74 4.12
CA MET A 24 -1.28 4.56 4.86
C MET A 24 -0.05 3.89 5.41
N LEU A 25 -0.17 3.29 6.57
CA LEU A 25 0.95 2.60 7.18
C LEU A 25 0.91 1.14 6.78
N VAL A 26 2.02 0.62 6.31
CA VAL A 26 2.11 -0.78 5.95
C VAL A 26 2.26 -1.60 7.22
N LEU A 27 1.36 -2.53 7.43
CA LEU A 27 1.42 -3.42 8.57
C LEU A 27 2.08 -4.73 8.21
N GLU A 28 1.83 -5.24 7.01
CA GLU A 28 2.36 -6.53 6.64
C GLU A 28 2.43 -6.63 5.13
N VAL A 29 3.44 -7.27 4.63
CA VAL A 29 3.57 -7.55 3.21
C VAL A 29 3.68 -9.06 3.05
N VAL A 30 2.79 -9.65 2.29
CA VAL A 30 2.81 -11.07 2.05
C VAL A 30 3.14 -11.30 0.60
N THR A 31 4.25 -11.97 0.36
CA THR A 31 4.67 -12.30 -0.98
C THR A 31 4.26 -13.73 -1.23
N SER A 32 3.51 -13.98 -2.25
CA SER A 32 3.11 -15.33 -2.52
C SER A 32 3.27 -15.62 -3.96
N GLY A 33 3.50 -16.83 -4.25
CA GLY A 33 3.47 -17.28 -5.58
C GLY A 33 4.71 -17.03 -6.34
N SER A 34 4.71 -17.54 -7.51
CA SER A 34 5.83 -17.58 -8.31
C SER A 34 5.92 -16.45 -9.25
N PHE A 35 5.06 -15.53 -9.22
CA PHE A 35 5.13 -14.42 -10.15
C PHE A 35 5.29 -13.11 -9.44
N GLY A 36 5.74 -13.15 -8.21
CA GLY A 36 5.93 -11.90 -7.51
C GLY A 36 4.66 -11.23 -7.07
N ASP A 37 3.57 -11.94 -7.07
CA ASP A 37 2.35 -11.39 -6.55
C ASP A 37 2.51 -11.18 -5.07
N ALA A 38 2.14 -10.03 -4.62
CA ALA A 38 2.24 -9.71 -3.21
C ALA A 38 1.02 -8.91 -2.82
N THR A 39 0.62 -9.08 -1.58
CA THR A 39 -0.44 -8.27 -1.02
C THR A 39 0.11 -7.49 0.15
N VAL A 40 -0.46 -6.34 0.39
CA VAL A 40 0.01 -5.44 1.41
C VAL A 40 -1.18 -5.07 2.28
N THR A 41 -1.03 -5.25 3.58
CA THR A 41 -2.05 -4.84 4.51
C THR A 41 -1.67 -3.47 5.05
N THR A 42 -2.56 -2.53 4.97
CA THR A 42 -2.30 -1.17 5.41
C THR A 42 -3.29 -0.77 6.50
N LEU A 43 -2.90 0.22 7.25
CA LEU A 43 -3.74 0.79 8.28
C LEU A 43 -3.97 2.25 7.96
N LEU A 44 -5.23 2.65 7.94
CA LEU A 44 -5.60 4.03 7.72
C LEU A 44 -6.75 4.37 8.64
N GLU A 45 -6.53 5.32 9.51
CA GLU A 45 -7.57 5.80 10.40
C GLU A 45 -8.20 4.67 11.21
N GLY A 46 -7.36 3.76 11.66
CA GLY A 46 -7.82 2.66 12.49
C GLY A 46 -8.42 1.50 11.73
N LYS A 47 -8.42 1.55 10.40
CA LYS A 47 -9.00 0.48 9.60
C LYS A 47 -7.93 -0.19 8.78
N GLU A 48 -7.97 -1.50 8.72
CA GLU A 48 -7.03 -2.26 7.94
C GLU A 48 -7.61 -2.57 6.58
N ARG A 49 -6.76 -2.56 5.58
CA ARG A 49 -7.20 -2.85 4.23
C ARG A 49 -6.08 -3.57 3.51
N VAL A 50 -6.45 -4.56 2.71
CA VAL A 50 -5.49 -5.34 1.95
C VAL A 50 -5.49 -4.85 0.52
N TRP A 51 -4.30 -4.64 -0.03
CA TRP A 51 -4.13 -4.15 -1.39
C TRP A 51 -3.26 -5.11 -2.16
N HIS A 52 -3.40 -5.08 -3.46
CA HIS A 52 -2.44 -5.73 -4.31
C HIS A 52 -1.19 -4.84 -4.35
N TYR A 53 -0.03 -5.45 -4.35
CA TYR A 53 1.22 -4.69 -4.28
C TYR A 53 1.29 -3.60 -5.36
N ALA A 54 0.84 -3.92 -6.57
CA ALA A 54 0.93 -2.98 -7.68
C ALA A 54 0.01 -1.77 -7.54
N GLU A 55 -0.90 -1.81 -6.59
CA GLU A 55 -1.82 -0.71 -6.40
C GLU A 55 -1.26 0.37 -5.48
N LEU A 56 -0.10 0.15 -4.92
CA LEU A 56 0.48 1.08 -3.95
C LEU A 56 1.86 1.52 -4.38
N GLU A 57 2.25 2.69 -3.90
CA GLU A 57 3.62 3.10 -4.08
C GLU A 57 4.11 3.68 -2.76
N VAL A 58 5.37 3.51 -2.48
CA VAL A 58 5.95 4.00 -1.25
C VAL A 58 5.97 5.52 -1.27
N PHE A 59 5.49 6.12 -0.20
CA PHE A 59 5.53 7.55 -0.08
C PHE A 59 6.92 7.89 0.39
N ASN A 60 7.72 8.42 -0.52
CA ASN A 60 9.08 8.69 -0.20
C ASN A 60 9.24 10.09 0.25
N GLU A 61 9.49 10.28 1.50
CA GLU A 61 9.69 11.52 2.02
C GLU A 61 10.97 11.94 1.75
N ALA A 62 11.60 11.84 1.01
CA ALA A 62 12.79 12.24 0.64
C ALA A 62 13.54 12.66 1.61
N ARG A 63 14.26 12.53 1.79
CA ARG A 63 15.11 12.87 2.57
C ARG A 63 15.96 13.69 2.19
#